data_d33c6eb3002648ab7047a04633947277
#
_entry.id   d33c6eb3002648ab7047a04633947277
#
_cell.length_a   1.000
_cell.length_b   1.000
_cell.length_c   1.000
_cell.angle_alpha   90.00
_cell.angle_beta   90.00
_cell.angle_gamma   90.00
#
_symmetry.space_group_name_H-M   'P 1'
#
loop_
_entity.id
_entity.type
_entity.pdbx_description
1 polymer ?
#
loop_
_entity_poly.entity_id
_entity_poly.type
_entity_poly.pdbx_seq_one_letter_code
_entity_poly.pdbx_strand_id
1 'polypeptide(L)'
;MKVQVENVDRVNRRIEVVLDEENVRQLENNVYEDLRKRAKIKGFRPGKIPRSVLVAYYKDVMDEELKRKIAESTIAAALSEAQVDPVSEPSIKFYEEKDKYGYTMECEVTPEFDLPAYNGLEVEIEPLKISPEDVDNRLDALKEMHAEVVAKESGEAQKGDFVIIKYEGYVDGKPLKDARNDAYPLDLGSSTLSPEFESGIIGMKAGEEKEIEIAFAADYPDKTVASKKALFKVLLKEVKQKRLPEINDDFAKDVGFENLERLKEGISAELQKEKETERKNKISEKIIDQLLEKTDIPVPARLLEKRLAAMAQEAKSRMKANRLSSEEERNIDNLLQKELEPQAEKGIKAGMLLSRIAKEEQLSVEDSEVDERIKRIAEDTKRGYDYIRDFYEKHNLLDNLESSLLEEKTMDLLMGSAELKEMP
;
A
#
# COMPACT_ATOMS: atom_id res chain seq x y z
N MET A 1 -13.38 1.41 40.09
CA MET A 1 -12.22 0.99 39.30
C MET A 1 -10.99 1.72 39.84
N LYS A 2 -9.83 1.07 39.96
CA LYS A 2 -8.55 1.71 40.28
C LYS A 2 -7.59 1.47 39.13
N VAL A 3 -6.94 2.54 38.70
CA VAL A 3 -6.01 2.50 37.58
C VAL A 3 -4.61 2.87 38.07
N GLN A 4 -3.60 2.08 37.71
CA GLN A 4 -2.20 2.37 37.98
C GLN A 4 -1.41 2.31 36.68
N VAL A 5 -0.53 3.28 36.44
CA VAL A 5 0.25 3.38 35.21
C VAL A 5 1.73 3.21 35.55
N GLU A 6 2.38 2.32 34.81
CA GLU A 6 3.82 2.11 34.83
C GLU A 6 4.42 2.49 33.46
N ASN A 7 5.37 3.39 33.45
CA ASN A 7 6.16 3.70 32.25
C ASN A 7 7.25 2.64 32.11
N VAL A 8 7.08 1.69 31.19
CA VAL A 8 8.06 0.60 30.98
C VAL A 8 9.29 1.14 30.26
N ASP A 9 9.07 1.93 29.20
CA ASP A 9 10.12 2.60 28.44
C ASP A 9 9.57 3.85 27.72
N ARG A 10 10.27 4.37 26.70
CA ARG A 10 9.86 5.59 25.95
C ARG A 10 8.57 5.40 25.15
N VAL A 11 8.23 4.18 24.75
CA VAL A 11 7.07 3.86 23.90
C VAL A 11 6.05 2.96 24.60
N ASN A 12 6.43 2.19 25.61
CA ASN A 12 5.56 1.19 26.22
C ASN A 12 5.04 1.69 27.58
N ARG A 13 3.73 1.52 27.76
CA ARG A 13 3.01 1.77 29.02
C ARG A 13 2.32 0.49 29.46
N ARG A 14 2.41 0.19 30.76
CA ARG A 14 1.64 -0.87 31.40
C ARG A 14 0.62 -0.23 32.31
N ILE A 15 -0.65 -0.55 32.10
CA ILE A 15 -1.76 -0.03 32.89
C ILE A 15 -2.38 -1.21 33.61
N GLU A 16 -2.37 -1.18 34.92
CA GLU A 16 -3.07 -2.14 35.77
C GLU A 16 -4.41 -1.57 36.16
N VAL A 17 -5.48 -2.36 35.90
CA VAL A 17 -6.85 -1.99 36.19
C VAL A 17 -7.43 -3.01 37.17
N VAL A 18 -7.75 -2.55 38.40
CA VAL A 18 -8.43 -3.34 39.40
C VAL A 18 -9.91 -2.95 39.41
N LEU A 19 -10.78 -3.94 39.22
CA LEU A 19 -12.21 -3.74 39.10
C LEU A 19 -12.90 -3.87 40.46
N ASP A 20 -14.00 -3.13 40.64
CA ASP A 20 -14.85 -3.25 41.79
C ASP A 20 -15.65 -4.54 41.68
N GLU A 21 -15.73 -5.32 42.77
CA GLU A 21 -16.37 -6.63 42.80
C GLU A 21 -17.88 -6.55 42.44
N GLU A 22 -18.54 -5.48 42.83
CA GLU A 22 -19.93 -5.25 42.49
C GLU A 22 -20.19 -5.09 41.00
N ASN A 23 -19.30 -4.34 40.30
CA ASN A 23 -19.39 -4.16 38.86
C ASN A 23 -19.11 -5.48 38.09
N VAL A 24 -18.16 -6.27 38.55
CA VAL A 24 -17.86 -7.58 37.95
C VAL A 24 -19.04 -8.52 38.12
N ARG A 25 -19.66 -8.57 39.32
CA ARG A 25 -20.86 -9.39 39.56
C ARG A 25 -22.04 -8.96 38.70
N GLN A 26 -22.23 -7.67 38.47
CA GLN A 26 -23.29 -7.17 37.58
C GLN A 26 -23.05 -7.62 36.13
N LEU A 27 -21.82 -7.49 35.60
CA LEU A 27 -21.46 -7.95 34.28
C LEU A 27 -21.59 -9.47 34.12
N GLU A 28 -21.17 -10.24 35.14
CA GLU A 28 -21.35 -11.69 35.19
C GLU A 28 -22.81 -12.09 35.09
N ASN A 29 -23.68 -11.41 35.85
CA ASN A 29 -25.12 -11.67 35.79
C ASN A 29 -25.70 -11.33 34.42
N ASN A 30 -25.25 -10.25 33.78
CA ASN A 30 -25.67 -9.90 32.42
C ASN A 30 -25.25 -10.96 31.40
N VAL A 31 -24.00 -11.43 31.48
CA VAL A 31 -23.51 -12.53 30.63
C VAL A 31 -24.32 -13.80 30.84
N TYR A 32 -24.60 -14.13 32.10
CA TYR A 32 -25.43 -15.28 32.44
C TYR A 32 -26.85 -15.18 31.83
N GLU A 33 -27.52 -14.05 31.97
CA GLU A 33 -28.88 -13.85 31.44
C GLU A 33 -28.90 -13.89 29.91
N ASP A 34 -27.89 -13.33 29.24
CA ASP A 34 -27.80 -13.36 27.79
C ASP A 34 -27.50 -14.78 27.27
N LEU A 35 -26.59 -15.49 27.93
CA LEU A 35 -26.29 -16.88 27.56
C LEU A 35 -27.49 -17.81 27.84
N ARG A 36 -28.21 -17.59 28.94
CA ARG A 36 -29.43 -18.36 29.31
C ARG A 36 -30.49 -18.30 28.21
N LYS A 37 -30.62 -17.15 27.52
CA LYS A 37 -31.60 -16.95 26.43
C LYS A 37 -31.25 -17.74 25.18
N ARG A 38 -29.93 -17.84 24.85
CA ARG A 38 -29.43 -18.43 23.60
C ARG A 38 -28.88 -19.85 23.74
N ALA A 39 -28.55 -20.29 24.94
CA ALA A 39 -28.00 -21.62 25.18
C ALA A 39 -29.00 -22.75 24.89
N LYS A 40 -28.49 -23.82 24.30
CA LYS A 40 -29.25 -25.04 23.97
C LYS A 40 -28.63 -26.23 24.67
N ILE A 41 -29.25 -26.74 25.72
CA ILE A 41 -28.83 -27.93 26.46
C ILE A 41 -29.93 -29.00 26.35
N LYS A 42 -29.58 -30.23 25.99
CA LYS A 42 -30.53 -31.35 25.87
C LYS A 42 -31.21 -31.60 27.23
N GLY A 43 -32.51 -31.59 27.23
CA GLY A 43 -33.32 -31.76 28.45
C GLY A 43 -33.80 -30.46 29.12
N PHE A 44 -33.39 -29.29 28.62
CA PHE A 44 -33.84 -28.01 29.14
C PHE A 44 -34.44 -27.12 28.05
N ARG A 45 -35.50 -26.39 28.43
CA ARG A 45 -36.11 -25.39 27.54
C ARG A 45 -35.25 -24.13 27.54
N PRO A 46 -34.95 -23.52 26.34
CA PRO A 46 -34.26 -22.24 26.26
C PRO A 46 -34.83 -21.18 27.19
N GLY A 47 -34.00 -20.46 27.93
CA GLY A 47 -34.42 -19.48 28.93
C GLY A 47 -34.82 -20.03 30.29
N LYS A 48 -34.85 -21.35 30.50
CA LYS A 48 -35.21 -22.00 31.77
C LYS A 48 -34.12 -22.93 32.31
N ILE A 49 -32.89 -22.75 31.85
CA ILE A 49 -31.72 -23.53 32.29
C ILE A 49 -31.27 -23.02 33.66
N PRO A 50 -31.07 -23.88 34.69
CA PRO A 50 -30.53 -23.47 35.99
C PRO A 50 -29.10 -22.95 35.85
N ARG A 51 -28.69 -21.98 36.71
CA ARG A 51 -27.34 -21.35 36.64
C ARG A 51 -26.23 -22.40 36.80
N SER A 52 -26.33 -23.33 37.72
CA SER A 52 -25.36 -24.38 37.95
C SER A 52 -25.13 -25.27 36.73
N VAL A 53 -26.18 -25.57 35.98
CA VAL A 53 -26.11 -26.37 34.76
C VAL A 53 -25.47 -25.55 33.63
N LEU A 54 -25.86 -24.28 33.49
CA LEU A 54 -25.32 -23.40 32.48
C LEU A 54 -23.80 -23.21 32.66
N VAL A 55 -23.37 -22.90 33.90
CA VAL A 55 -21.96 -22.74 34.27
C VAL A 55 -21.19 -24.03 33.99
N ALA A 56 -21.72 -25.20 34.33
CA ALA A 56 -21.06 -26.48 34.11
C ALA A 56 -20.81 -26.78 32.61
N TYR A 57 -21.75 -26.36 31.73
CA TYR A 57 -21.64 -26.64 30.27
C TYR A 57 -20.95 -25.54 29.48
N TYR A 58 -20.95 -24.30 29.94
CA TYR A 58 -20.51 -23.12 29.19
C TYR A 58 -19.53 -22.25 29.97
N LYS A 59 -18.75 -22.81 30.92
CA LYS A 59 -17.84 -22.05 31.76
C LYS A 59 -16.88 -21.20 30.93
N ASP A 60 -16.17 -21.81 29.99
CA ASP A 60 -15.17 -21.13 29.18
C ASP A 60 -15.80 -20.01 28.32
N VAL A 61 -16.98 -20.26 27.76
CA VAL A 61 -17.73 -19.26 26.99
C VAL A 61 -18.18 -18.09 27.88
N MET A 62 -18.62 -18.39 29.12
CA MET A 62 -18.99 -17.34 30.08
C MET A 62 -17.80 -16.48 30.46
N ASP A 63 -16.67 -17.12 30.76
CA ASP A 63 -15.43 -16.42 31.13
C ASP A 63 -14.92 -15.52 29.98
N GLU A 64 -14.97 -16.01 28.75
CA GLU A 64 -14.60 -15.22 27.57
C GLU A 64 -15.54 -14.04 27.31
N GLU A 65 -16.84 -14.28 27.38
CA GLU A 65 -17.86 -13.23 27.24
C GLU A 65 -17.77 -12.18 28.37
N LEU A 66 -17.46 -12.61 29.59
CA LEU A 66 -17.25 -11.70 30.72
C LEU A 66 -16.03 -10.81 30.48
N LYS A 67 -14.89 -11.40 30.11
CA LYS A 67 -13.67 -10.66 29.77
C LYS A 67 -13.93 -9.64 28.68
N ARG A 68 -14.65 -10.04 27.61
CA ARG A 68 -15.01 -9.14 26.52
C ARG A 68 -15.86 -7.98 27.00
N LYS A 69 -16.94 -8.23 27.77
CA LYS A 69 -17.81 -7.16 28.28
C LYS A 69 -17.09 -6.23 29.26
N ILE A 70 -16.19 -6.77 30.08
CA ILE A 70 -15.33 -5.94 30.95
C ILE A 70 -14.47 -5.03 30.08
N ALA A 71 -13.76 -5.59 29.10
CA ALA A 71 -12.91 -4.82 28.19
C ALA A 71 -13.69 -3.70 27.51
N GLU A 72 -14.83 -4.04 26.86
CA GLU A 72 -15.69 -3.07 26.17
C GLU A 72 -16.19 -1.93 27.07
N SER A 73 -16.43 -2.21 28.36
CA SER A 73 -17.00 -1.21 29.29
C SER A 73 -15.97 -0.39 30.04
N THR A 74 -14.71 -0.85 30.14
CA THR A 74 -13.73 -0.23 31.04
C THR A 74 -12.46 0.30 30.37
N ILE A 75 -12.09 -0.20 29.18
CA ILE A 75 -10.84 0.21 28.52
C ILE A 75 -10.80 1.71 28.27
N ALA A 76 -11.84 2.27 27.64
CA ALA A 76 -11.86 3.69 27.32
C ALA A 76 -11.75 4.58 28.57
N ALA A 77 -12.46 4.20 29.65
CA ALA A 77 -12.39 4.91 30.92
C ALA A 77 -11.01 4.76 31.59
N ALA A 78 -10.40 3.57 31.53
CA ALA A 78 -9.07 3.31 32.07
C ALA A 78 -7.98 4.10 31.32
N LEU A 79 -8.03 4.19 30.00
CA LEU A 79 -7.11 4.99 29.19
C LEU A 79 -7.26 6.48 29.49
N SER A 80 -8.51 6.95 29.63
CA SER A 80 -8.78 8.35 29.98
C SER A 80 -8.27 8.70 31.38
N GLU A 81 -8.52 7.83 32.40
CA GLU A 81 -8.03 8.03 33.76
C GLU A 81 -6.48 7.97 33.84
N ALA A 82 -5.89 7.09 33.01
CA ALA A 82 -4.44 6.96 32.86
C ALA A 82 -3.80 8.13 32.09
N GLN A 83 -4.57 8.94 31.40
CA GLN A 83 -4.11 9.97 30.46
C GLN A 83 -3.16 9.40 29.39
N VAL A 84 -3.46 8.20 28.89
CA VAL A 84 -2.67 7.49 27.89
C VAL A 84 -3.46 7.40 26.61
N ASP A 85 -2.85 7.87 25.51
CA ASP A 85 -3.39 7.76 24.16
C ASP A 85 -2.57 6.72 23.36
N PRO A 86 -3.11 5.51 23.17
CA PRO A 86 -2.38 4.43 22.52
C PRO A 86 -2.35 4.59 20.99
N VAL A 87 -1.16 4.39 20.39
CA VAL A 87 -0.97 4.39 18.92
C VAL A 87 -1.28 3.05 18.26
N SER A 88 -1.50 2.01 19.06
CA SER A 88 -1.85 0.65 18.61
C SER A 88 -2.87 0.02 19.54
N GLU A 89 -3.53 -1.07 19.09
CA GLU A 89 -4.46 -1.80 19.94
C GLU A 89 -3.76 -2.35 21.19
N PRO A 90 -4.30 -2.07 22.41
CA PRO A 90 -3.71 -2.57 23.64
C PRO A 90 -3.78 -4.08 23.75
N SER A 91 -2.74 -4.69 24.31
CA SER A 91 -2.76 -6.11 24.69
C SER A 91 -3.27 -6.25 26.12
N ILE A 92 -4.29 -7.06 26.32
CA ILE A 92 -4.95 -7.21 27.59
C ILE A 92 -4.71 -8.61 28.16
N LYS A 93 -4.31 -8.68 29.42
CA LYS A 93 -4.15 -9.94 30.17
C LYS A 93 -4.99 -9.85 31.44
N PHE A 94 -6.04 -10.65 31.52
CA PHE A 94 -6.89 -10.74 32.70
C PHE A 94 -6.23 -11.58 33.79
N TYR A 95 -6.45 -11.20 35.04
CA TYR A 95 -6.05 -11.96 36.23
C TYR A 95 -7.17 -11.97 37.28
N GLU A 96 -7.18 -13.01 38.07
CA GLU A 96 -8.04 -13.15 39.24
C GLU A 96 -7.17 -13.60 40.42
N GLU A 97 -6.95 -12.75 41.39
CA GLU A 97 -6.17 -13.01 42.57
C GLU A 97 -6.96 -12.69 43.85
N LYS A 98 -7.16 -13.68 44.73
CA LYS A 98 -7.72 -13.52 46.08
C LYS A 98 -8.90 -12.54 46.15
N ASP A 99 -9.94 -12.79 45.39
CA ASP A 99 -11.17 -11.96 45.29
C ASP A 99 -10.99 -10.60 44.61
N LYS A 100 -9.86 -10.35 43.93
CA LYS A 100 -9.65 -9.20 43.04
C LYS A 100 -9.70 -9.64 41.60
N TYR A 101 -10.59 -9.04 40.86
CA TYR A 101 -10.67 -9.20 39.42
C TYR A 101 -10.09 -7.96 38.73
N GLY A 102 -9.20 -8.18 37.79
CA GLY A 102 -8.56 -7.09 37.08
C GLY A 102 -7.91 -7.54 35.78
N TYR A 103 -7.29 -6.59 35.13
CA TYR A 103 -6.49 -6.85 33.96
C TYR A 103 -5.30 -5.92 33.89
N THR A 104 -4.24 -6.40 33.25
CA THR A 104 -3.11 -5.59 32.85
C THR A 104 -3.23 -5.30 31.36
N MET A 105 -3.09 -4.04 30.99
CA MET A 105 -3.09 -3.57 29.61
C MET A 105 -1.71 -3.06 29.26
N GLU A 106 -1.12 -3.62 28.21
CA GLU A 106 0.14 -3.15 27.63
C GLU A 106 -0.19 -2.41 26.34
N CYS A 107 0.17 -1.14 26.25
CA CYS A 107 -0.08 -0.28 25.11
C CYS A 107 1.18 0.51 24.71
N GLU A 108 1.27 0.81 23.44
CA GLU A 108 2.29 1.68 22.88
C GLU A 108 1.73 3.09 22.73
N VAL A 109 2.58 4.07 23.05
CA VAL A 109 2.25 5.50 22.93
C VAL A 109 3.23 6.21 22.00
N THR A 110 2.84 7.38 21.53
CA THR A 110 3.78 8.26 20.82
C THR A 110 4.94 8.62 21.78
N PRO A 111 6.18 8.33 21.39
CA PRO A 111 7.34 8.64 22.24
C PRO A 111 7.54 10.15 22.38
N GLU A 112 8.04 10.56 23.52
CA GLU A 112 8.56 11.91 23.68
C GLU A 112 9.99 11.98 23.15
N PHE A 113 10.28 13.00 22.37
CA PHE A 113 11.60 13.31 21.82
C PHE A 113 11.78 14.82 21.66
N ASP A 114 13.02 15.27 21.67
CA ASP A 114 13.36 16.67 21.47
C ASP A 114 13.34 17.00 19.97
N LEU A 115 12.73 18.14 19.61
CA LEU A 115 12.74 18.61 18.24
C LEU A 115 14.13 19.17 17.88
N PRO A 116 14.68 18.78 16.73
CA PRO A 116 15.89 19.42 16.22
C PRO A 116 15.55 20.83 15.70
N ALA A 117 16.56 21.64 15.41
CA ALA A 117 16.34 22.89 14.68
C ALA A 117 15.81 22.56 13.28
N TYR A 118 14.58 22.94 12.99
CA TYR A 118 13.86 22.63 11.75
C TYR A 118 13.67 23.85 10.83
N ASN A 119 13.95 25.06 11.32
CA ASN A 119 13.90 26.28 10.50
C ASN A 119 15.25 26.53 9.81
N GLY A 120 15.20 27.02 8.56
CA GLY A 120 16.41 27.38 7.80
C GLY A 120 17.24 26.17 7.38
N LEU A 121 16.62 25.04 7.08
CA LEU A 121 17.31 23.86 6.54
C LEU A 121 17.82 24.14 5.12
N GLU A 122 19.10 23.87 4.89
CA GLU A 122 19.67 23.98 3.55
C GLU A 122 19.37 22.72 2.73
N VAL A 123 18.68 22.87 1.60
CA VAL A 123 18.33 21.76 0.71
C VAL A 123 18.88 22.02 -0.69
N GLU A 124 19.79 21.16 -1.12
CA GLU A 124 20.31 21.17 -2.48
C GLU A 124 19.31 20.52 -3.44
N ILE A 125 18.95 21.21 -4.52
CA ILE A 125 17.95 20.77 -5.49
C ILE A 125 18.48 20.93 -6.93
N GLU A 126 18.02 20.07 -7.81
CA GLU A 126 18.25 20.21 -9.24
C GLU A 126 17.39 21.34 -9.81
N PRO A 127 17.93 22.14 -10.75
CA PRO A 127 17.15 23.18 -11.41
C PRO A 127 16.01 22.56 -12.22
N LEU A 128 14.82 23.16 -12.12
CA LEU A 128 13.67 22.74 -12.89
C LEU A 128 13.80 23.24 -14.32
N LYS A 129 14.22 22.35 -15.23
CA LYS A 129 14.35 22.65 -16.66
C LYS A 129 13.56 21.65 -17.47
N ILE A 130 12.73 22.15 -18.37
CA ILE A 130 12.09 21.35 -19.42
C ILE A 130 12.86 21.62 -20.69
N SER A 131 13.46 20.60 -21.23
CA SER A 131 14.16 20.67 -22.51
C SER A 131 13.16 20.44 -23.67
N PRO A 132 13.43 20.94 -24.86
CA PRO A 132 12.69 20.56 -26.06
C PRO A 132 12.67 19.03 -26.27
N GLU A 133 13.74 18.35 -25.90
CA GLU A 133 13.85 16.89 -25.97
C GLU A 133 12.84 16.17 -25.06
N ASP A 134 12.53 16.69 -23.86
CA ASP A 134 11.47 16.13 -22.99
C ASP A 134 10.11 16.17 -23.69
N VAL A 135 9.80 17.27 -24.38
CA VAL A 135 8.56 17.44 -25.13
C VAL A 135 8.51 16.49 -26.33
N ASP A 136 9.61 16.38 -27.07
CA ASP A 136 9.69 15.48 -28.23
C ASP A 136 9.59 14.00 -27.80
N ASN A 137 10.23 13.60 -26.70
CA ASN A 137 10.09 12.25 -26.13
C ASN A 137 8.64 11.95 -25.72
N ARG A 138 7.93 12.92 -25.15
CA ARG A 138 6.51 12.75 -24.77
C ARG A 138 5.62 12.65 -26.01
N LEU A 139 5.91 13.43 -27.07
CA LEU A 139 5.24 13.34 -28.35
C LEU A 139 5.46 11.98 -29.02
N ASP A 140 6.68 11.46 -28.99
CA ASP A 140 6.98 10.13 -29.53
C ASP A 140 6.27 9.03 -28.73
N ALA A 141 6.19 9.14 -27.41
CA ALA A 141 5.40 8.22 -26.59
C ALA A 141 3.90 8.26 -26.95
N LEU A 142 3.33 9.46 -27.13
CA LEU A 142 1.94 9.61 -27.59
C LEU A 142 1.71 9.00 -28.97
N LYS A 143 2.65 9.20 -29.89
CA LYS A 143 2.62 8.62 -31.22
C LYS A 143 2.63 7.08 -31.20
N GLU A 144 3.45 6.48 -30.33
CA GLU A 144 3.46 5.03 -30.11
C GLU A 144 2.14 4.51 -29.52
N MET A 145 1.53 5.25 -28.59
CA MET A 145 0.22 4.89 -28.00
C MET A 145 -0.92 4.93 -29.04
N HIS A 146 -0.82 5.81 -30.05
CA HIS A 146 -1.80 5.98 -31.12
C HIS A 146 -1.39 5.27 -32.43
N ALA A 147 -0.40 4.35 -32.36
CA ALA A 147 0.00 3.56 -33.52
C ALA A 147 -1.13 2.66 -34.02
N GLU A 148 -1.44 2.72 -35.30
CA GLU A 148 -2.38 1.79 -35.96
C GLU A 148 -1.66 0.47 -36.26
N VAL A 149 -2.28 -0.63 -35.88
CA VAL A 149 -1.78 -1.97 -36.21
C VAL A 149 -2.44 -2.45 -37.50
N VAL A 150 -1.72 -2.35 -38.61
CA VAL A 150 -2.21 -2.75 -39.95
C VAL A 150 -1.60 -4.08 -40.38
N ALA A 151 -2.36 -4.89 -41.08
CA ALA A 151 -1.83 -6.15 -41.61
C ALA A 151 -0.70 -5.89 -42.61
N LYS A 152 0.43 -6.59 -42.43
CA LYS A 152 1.54 -6.53 -43.36
C LYS A 152 1.25 -7.51 -44.49
N GLU A 153 0.86 -7.00 -45.69
CA GLU A 153 0.41 -7.81 -46.80
C GLU A 153 1.46 -8.78 -47.38
N SER A 154 2.73 -8.47 -47.20
CA SER A 154 3.83 -9.37 -47.57
C SER A 154 5.12 -8.99 -46.82
N GLY A 155 5.92 -9.99 -46.48
CA GLY A 155 7.26 -9.76 -45.90
C GLY A 155 7.55 -10.61 -44.70
N GLU A 156 8.79 -10.49 -44.25
CA GLU A 156 9.31 -11.13 -43.06
C GLU A 156 9.06 -10.25 -41.85
N ALA A 157 8.88 -10.89 -40.69
CA ALA A 157 8.75 -10.20 -39.42
C ALA A 157 10.04 -9.38 -39.09
N GLN A 158 9.91 -8.13 -38.76
CA GLN A 158 10.99 -7.20 -38.47
C GLN A 158 10.86 -6.66 -37.04
N LYS A 159 11.97 -6.13 -36.52
CA LYS A 159 11.92 -5.42 -35.23
C LYS A 159 10.96 -4.24 -35.32
N GLY A 160 10.03 -4.12 -34.37
CA GLY A 160 8.97 -3.10 -34.36
C GLY A 160 7.65 -3.58 -34.94
N ASP A 161 7.60 -4.78 -35.56
CA ASP A 161 6.34 -5.37 -36.01
C ASP A 161 5.55 -5.97 -34.82
N PHE A 162 4.24 -5.93 -34.90
CA PHE A 162 3.33 -6.64 -33.99
C PHE A 162 3.00 -7.99 -34.61
N VAL A 163 3.26 -9.06 -33.87
CA VAL A 163 3.03 -10.42 -34.39
C VAL A 163 2.08 -11.20 -33.48
N ILE A 164 1.33 -12.13 -34.08
CA ILE A 164 0.56 -13.13 -33.34
C ILE A 164 1.22 -14.48 -33.57
N ILE A 165 1.71 -15.06 -32.46
CA ILE A 165 2.40 -16.34 -32.46
C ILE A 165 1.61 -17.42 -31.72
N LYS A 166 1.76 -18.66 -32.14
CA LYS A 166 1.51 -19.83 -31.33
C LYS A 166 2.86 -20.39 -30.91
N TYR A 167 2.99 -20.75 -29.64
CA TYR A 167 4.21 -21.39 -29.15
C TYR A 167 3.94 -22.50 -28.16
N GLU A 168 4.85 -23.47 -28.11
CA GLU A 168 4.90 -24.56 -27.13
C GLU A 168 6.34 -24.77 -26.71
N GLY A 169 6.60 -24.72 -25.38
CA GLY A 169 7.94 -24.90 -24.80
C GLY A 169 8.18 -26.32 -24.31
N TYR A 170 9.39 -26.82 -24.50
CA TYR A 170 9.83 -28.16 -24.08
C TYR A 170 11.20 -28.07 -23.37
N VAL A 171 11.37 -28.81 -22.28
CA VAL A 171 12.67 -29.02 -21.61
C VAL A 171 12.90 -30.50 -21.45
N ASP A 172 14.07 -31.00 -21.85
CA ASP A 172 14.41 -32.42 -21.84
C ASP A 172 13.37 -33.29 -22.56
N GLY A 173 12.73 -32.76 -23.62
CA GLY A 173 11.70 -33.44 -24.41
C GLY A 173 10.30 -33.50 -23.77
N LYS A 174 10.12 -32.88 -22.58
CA LYS A 174 8.84 -32.82 -21.88
C LYS A 174 8.22 -31.42 -22.04
N PRO A 175 6.90 -31.32 -22.27
CA PRO A 175 6.24 -30.04 -22.38
C PRO A 175 6.34 -29.27 -21.05
N LEU A 176 6.68 -27.98 -21.13
CA LEU A 176 6.68 -27.08 -19.98
C LEU A 176 5.24 -26.72 -19.63
N LYS A 177 4.91 -26.84 -18.35
CA LYS A 177 3.64 -26.37 -17.82
C LYS A 177 3.61 -24.85 -17.96
N ASP A 178 2.51 -24.32 -18.49
CA ASP A 178 2.27 -22.88 -18.71
C ASP A 178 3.13 -22.20 -19.81
N ALA A 179 3.96 -22.94 -20.54
CA ALA A 179 4.73 -22.43 -21.69
C ALA A 179 4.06 -22.78 -23.03
N ARG A 180 2.73 -22.60 -23.11
CA ARG A 180 1.95 -22.80 -24.34
C ARG A 180 0.92 -21.68 -24.47
N ASN A 181 0.85 -21.11 -25.66
CA ASN A 181 -0.21 -20.19 -26.04
C ASN A 181 -0.54 -20.35 -27.51
N ASP A 182 -1.84 -20.41 -27.85
CA ASP A 182 -2.27 -20.61 -29.22
C ASP A 182 -2.40 -19.30 -30.02
N ALA A 183 -2.43 -18.12 -29.37
CA ALA A 183 -2.50 -16.82 -30.05
C ALA A 183 -1.94 -15.74 -29.14
N TYR A 184 -0.62 -15.72 -28.95
CA TYR A 184 0.08 -14.73 -28.12
C TYR A 184 0.43 -13.50 -28.94
N PRO A 185 -0.03 -12.31 -28.55
CA PRO A 185 0.35 -11.06 -29.19
C PRO A 185 1.74 -10.64 -28.68
N LEU A 186 2.62 -10.27 -29.58
CA LEU A 186 3.99 -9.87 -29.26
C LEU A 186 4.45 -8.69 -30.12
N ASP A 187 4.99 -7.68 -29.47
CA ASP A 187 5.72 -6.59 -30.11
C ASP A 187 7.20 -6.98 -30.23
N LEU A 188 7.69 -7.16 -31.43
CA LEU A 188 9.08 -7.55 -31.67
C LEU A 188 10.04 -6.42 -31.35
N GLY A 189 10.90 -6.63 -30.37
CA GLY A 189 11.87 -5.66 -29.88
C GLY A 189 11.44 -4.92 -28.62
N SER A 190 10.26 -5.29 -28.04
CA SER A 190 9.79 -4.77 -26.75
C SER A 190 10.52 -5.38 -25.55
N SER A 191 11.26 -6.48 -25.76
CA SER A 191 11.87 -7.29 -24.69
C SER A 191 10.85 -7.85 -23.69
N THR A 192 9.61 -8.01 -24.11
CA THR A 192 8.55 -8.64 -23.30
C THR A 192 8.84 -10.13 -23.08
N LEU A 193 9.44 -10.78 -24.07
CA LEU A 193 10.03 -12.11 -23.97
C LEU A 193 11.56 -12.00 -24.02
N SER A 194 12.26 -13.14 -23.87
CA SER A 194 13.71 -13.08 -23.94
C SER A 194 14.19 -12.57 -25.31
N PRO A 195 15.29 -11.77 -25.35
CA PRO A 195 15.85 -11.25 -26.62
C PRO A 195 16.16 -12.36 -27.64
N GLU A 196 16.58 -13.54 -27.16
CA GLU A 196 16.84 -14.70 -28.01
C GLU A 196 15.57 -15.23 -28.66
N PHE A 197 14.45 -15.23 -27.94
CA PHE A 197 13.14 -15.66 -28.44
C PHE A 197 12.65 -14.71 -29.54
N GLU A 198 12.69 -13.41 -29.27
CA GLU A 198 12.27 -12.38 -30.23
C GLU A 198 13.15 -12.38 -31.48
N SER A 199 14.48 -12.51 -31.30
CA SER A 199 15.44 -12.63 -32.41
C SER A 199 15.20 -13.87 -33.27
N GLY A 200 14.73 -14.95 -32.67
CA GLY A 200 14.37 -16.17 -33.38
C GLY A 200 13.17 -15.99 -34.32
N ILE A 201 12.24 -15.08 -34.02
CA ILE A 201 11.03 -14.78 -34.81
C ILE A 201 11.35 -13.80 -35.93
N ILE A 202 12.29 -12.87 -35.73
CA ILE A 202 12.70 -11.94 -36.78
C ILE A 202 13.17 -12.72 -38.01
N GLY A 203 12.66 -12.33 -39.19
CA GLY A 203 12.89 -12.98 -40.48
C GLY A 203 11.91 -14.08 -40.85
N MET A 204 11.00 -14.51 -39.93
CA MET A 204 9.96 -15.47 -40.22
C MET A 204 8.81 -14.83 -41.07
N LYS A 205 8.15 -15.65 -41.85
CA LYS A 205 6.93 -15.28 -42.59
C LYS A 205 5.67 -15.80 -41.91
N ALA A 206 4.56 -15.14 -42.15
CA ALA A 206 3.26 -15.65 -41.67
C ALA A 206 3.00 -17.08 -42.19
N GLY A 207 2.60 -17.98 -41.30
CA GLY A 207 2.42 -19.41 -41.56
C GLY A 207 3.69 -20.26 -41.40
N GLU A 208 4.84 -19.67 -41.09
CA GLU A 208 6.11 -20.38 -40.90
C GLU A 208 6.23 -20.92 -39.48
N GLU A 209 6.76 -22.15 -39.36
CA GLU A 209 7.10 -22.76 -38.09
C GLU A 209 8.63 -22.79 -37.90
N LYS A 210 9.08 -22.52 -36.68
CA LYS A 210 10.51 -22.55 -36.33
C LYS A 210 10.69 -23.05 -34.93
N GLU A 211 11.80 -23.77 -34.69
CA GLU A 211 12.23 -24.17 -33.38
C GLU A 211 13.29 -23.14 -32.87
N ILE A 212 13.04 -22.57 -31.69
CA ILE A 212 13.93 -21.58 -31.05
C ILE A 212 14.44 -22.17 -29.75
N GLU A 213 15.76 -22.26 -29.60
CA GLU A 213 16.42 -22.74 -28.41
C GLU A 213 16.77 -21.56 -27.49
N ILE A 214 16.37 -21.61 -26.22
CA ILE A 214 16.64 -20.60 -25.21
C ILE A 214 17.38 -21.24 -24.05
N ALA A 215 18.49 -20.65 -23.63
CA ALA A 215 19.23 -21.06 -22.46
C ALA A 215 18.83 -20.23 -21.25
N PHE A 216 18.25 -20.83 -20.24
CA PHE A 216 17.92 -20.15 -19.00
C PHE A 216 19.14 -20.04 -18.08
N ALA A 217 19.32 -18.87 -17.48
CA ALA A 217 20.39 -18.60 -16.54
C ALA A 217 20.23 -19.42 -15.25
N ALA A 218 21.31 -19.60 -14.48
CA ALA A 218 21.31 -20.40 -13.26
C ALA A 218 20.47 -19.78 -12.12
N ASP A 219 20.31 -18.48 -12.16
CA ASP A 219 19.54 -17.66 -11.21
C ASP A 219 18.09 -17.42 -11.64
N TYR A 220 17.64 -18.11 -12.70
CA TYR A 220 16.26 -17.97 -13.16
C TYR A 220 15.26 -18.39 -12.06
N PRO A 221 14.18 -17.63 -11.82
CA PRO A 221 13.26 -17.86 -10.71
C PRO A 221 12.63 -19.26 -10.68
N ASP A 222 12.29 -19.80 -11.85
CA ASP A 222 11.75 -21.14 -11.96
C ASP A 222 12.89 -22.19 -11.98
N LYS A 223 13.06 -22.88 -10.85
CA LYS A 223 14.08 -23.94 -10.68
C LYS A 223 13.91 -25.14 -11.63
N THR A 224 12.75 -25.33 -12.24
CA THR A 224 12.51 -26.45 -13.18
C THR A 224 13.20 -26.21 -14.52
N VAL A 225 13.48 -24.96 -14.87
CA VAL A 225 14.12 -24.54 -16.13
C VAL A 225 15.48 -23.88 -15.91
N ALA A 226 15.83 -23.46 -14.68
CA ALA A 226 17.13 -22.85 -14.37
C ALA A 226 18.30 -23.74 -14.81
N SER A 227 19.32 -23.14 -15.44
CA SER A 227 20.49 -23.81 -16.04
C SER A 227 20.16 -24.82 -17.14
N LYS A 228 18.96 -24.81 -17.71
CA LYS A 228 18.55 -25.72 -18.78
C LYS A 228 18.31 -25.00 -20.09
N LYS A 229 18.35 -25.77 -21.17
CA LYS A 229 17.94 -25.32 -22.50
C LYS A 229 16.49 -25.73 -22.73
N ALA A 230 15.67 -24.76 -23.12
CA ALA A 230 14.31 -25.02 -23.56
C ALA A 230 14.20 -24.86 -25.08
N LEU A 231 13.46 -25.75 -25.71
CA LEU A 231 13.13 -25.70 -27.12
C LEU A 231 11.70 -25.21 -27.27
N PHE A 232 11.50 -24.10 -27.95
CA PHE A 232 10.20 -23.55 -28.25
C PHE A 232 9.86 -23.80 -29.71
N LYS A 233 8.72 -24.46 -29.94
CA LYS A 233 8.12 -24.56 -31.28
C LYS A 233 7.22 -23.37 -31.47
N VAL A 234 7.56 -22.53 -32.42
CA VAL A 234 6.85 -21.27 -32.68
C VAL A 234 6.28 -21.30 -34.10
N LEU A 235 4.95 -21.07 -34.21
CA LEU A 235 4.25 -20.80 -35.46
C LEU A 235 3.91 -19.31 -35.48
N LEU A 236 4.39 -18.60 -36.49
CA LEU A 236 4.05 -17.20 -36.73
C LEU A 236 2.71 -17.15 -37.51
N LYS A 237 1.63 -16.77 -36.83
CA LYS A 237 0.29 -16.73 -37.41
C LYS A 237 0.04 -15.50 -38.27
N GLU A 238 0.35 -14.33 -37.71
CA GLU A 238 0.12 -13.03 -38.35
C GLU A 238 1.29 -12.10 -38.12
N VAL A 239 1.61 -11.31 -39.13
CA VAL A 239 2.55 -10.18 -39.02
C VAL A 239 1.76 -8.92 -39.29
N LYS A 240 1.80 -7.99 -38.36
CA LYS A 240 1.18 -6.68 -38.50
C LYS A 240 2.23 -5.62 -38.30
N GLN A 241 2.19 -4.58 -39.10
CA GLN A 241 3.10 -3.45 -38.97
C GLN A 241 2.46 -2.35 -38.13
N LYS A 242 3.19 -1.81 -37.19
CA LYS A 242 2.79 -0.58 -36.51
C LYS A 242 2.99 0.58 -37.49
N ARG A 243 1.90 1.24 -37.83
CA ARG A 243 1.92 2.47 -38.59
C ARG A 243 1.77 3.63 -37.60
N LEU A 244 2.90 4.32 -37.38
CA LEU A 244 2.92 5.49 -36.51
C LEU A 244 2.24 6.67 -37.22
N PRO A 245 1.35 7.42 -36.56
CA PRO A 245 0.76 8.62 -37.14
C PRO A 245 1.83 9.69 -37.35
N GLU A 246 1.62 10.54 -38.34
CA GLU A 246 2.47 11.74 -38.52
C GLU A 246 2.07 12.79 -37.47
N ILE A 247 3.10 13.41 -36.86
CA ILE A 247 2.89 14.47 -35.87
C ILE A 247 2.52 15.76 -36.61
N ASN A 248 1.24 16.01 -36.78
CA ASN A 248 0.65 17.16 -37.46
C ASN A 248 -0.61 17.65 -36.73
N ASP A 249 -1.29 18.64 -37.30
CA ASP A 249 -2.51 19.20 -36.70
C ASP A 249 -3.67 18.19 -36.61
N ASP A 250 -3.72 17.21 -37.50
CA ASP A 250 -4.77 16.19 -37.47
C ASP A 250 -4.51 15.22 -36.34
N PHE A 251 -3.27 14.81 -36.11
CA PHE A 251 -2.87 14.04 -34.92
C PHE A 251 -3.21 14.81 -33.62
N ALA A 252 -2.94 16.12 -33.58
CA ALA A 252 -3.27 16.92 -32.41
C ALA A 252 -4.77 16.92 -32.13
N LYS A 253 -5.62 16.96 -33.16
CA LYS A 253 -7.09 16.88 -33.01
C LYS A 253 -7.54 15.48 -32.52
N ASP A 254 -6.92 14.42 -33.00
CA ASP A 254 -7.21 13.05 -32.56
C ASP A 254 -6.93 12.85 -31.08
N VAL A 255 -5.92 13.55 -30.53
CA VAL A 255 -5.59 13.53 -29.09
C VAL A 255 -6.28 14.65 -28.30
N GLY A 256 -7.20 15.42 -28.91
CA GLY A 256 -8.08 16.38 -28.24
C GLY A 256 -7.58 17.81 -28.19
N PHE A 257 -6.61 18.20 -29.01
CA PHE A 257 -6.08 19.55 -29.12
C PHE A 257 -6.45 20.20 -30.46
N GLU A 258 -6.51 21.51 -30.53
CA GLU A 258 -6.89 22.24 -31.76
C GLU A 258 -5.85 22.08 -32.88
N ASN A 259 -4.57 22.12 -32.54
CA ASN A 259 -3.43 22.01 -33.46
C ASN A 259 -2.17 21.55 -32.73
N LEU A 260 -1.09 21.30 -33.46
CA LEU A 260 0.17 20.78 -32.95
C LEU A 260 0.85 21.74 -31.95
N GLU A 261 0.71 23.04 -32.15
CA GLU A 261 1.27 24.05 -31.22
C GLU A 261 0.61 23.95 -29.86
N ARG A 262 -0.73 23.86 -29.81
CA ARG A 262 -1.50 23.67 -28.56
C ARG A 262 -1.22 22.32 -27.89
N LEU A 263 -0.99 21.27 -28.67
CA LEU A 263 -0.56 19.99 -28.13
C LEU A 263 0.80 20.10 -27.43
N LYS A 264 1.77 20.75 -28.06
CA LYS A 264 3.10 20.97 -27.47
C LYS A 264 3.05 21.85 -26.22
N GLU A 265 2.25 22.91 -26.23
CA GLU A 265 2.00 23.73 -25.04
C GLU A 265 1.39 22.91 -23.89
N GLY A 266 0.38 22.09 -24.19
CA GLY A 266 -0.25 21.19 -23.23
C GLY A 266 0.72 20.19 -22.62
N ILE A 267 1.52 19.54 -23.44
CA ILE A 267 2.58 18.61 -22.99
C ILE A 267 3.61 19.33 -22.12
N SER A 268 4.05 20.53 -22.54
CA SER A 268 5.02 21.31 -21.75
C SER A 268 4.45 21.68 -20.38
N ALA A 269 3.18 22.09 -20.30
CA ALA A 269 2.51 22.40 -19.04
C ALA A 269 2.34 21.15 -18.15
N GLU A 270 2.01 20.01 -18.73
CA GLU A 270 1.91 18.74 -18.00
C GLU A 270 3.27 18.31 -17.43
N LEU A 271 4.31 18.32 -18.25
CA LEU A 271 5.69 18.03 -17.84
C LEU A 271 6.19 18.98 -16.75
N GLN A 272 5.83 20.28 -16.86
CA GLN A 272 6.16 21.24 -15.83
C GLN A 272 5.51 20.86 -14.48
N LYS A 273 4.23 20.56 -14.49
CA LYS A 273 3.51 20.12 -13.28
C LYS A 273 4.06 18.82 -12.71
N GLU A 274 4.40 17.85 -13.55
CA GLU A 274 5.03 16.59 -13.13
C GLU A 274 6.39 16.86 -12.45
N LYS A 275 7.26 17.65 -13.08
CA LYS A 275 8.58 17.99 -12.54
C LYS A 275 8.50 18.86 -11.28
N GLU A 276 7.52 19.78 -11.18
CA GLU A 276 7.28 20.56 -9.96
C GLU A 276 6.85 19.65 -8.81
N THR A 277 5.97 18.68 -9.07
CA THR A 277 5.55 17.71 -8.07
C THR A 277 6.71 16.81 -7.64
N GLU A 278 7.51 16.32 -8.58
CA GLU A 278 8.70 15.51 -8.29
C GLU A 278 9.73 16.32 -7.46
N ARG A 279 9.96 17.58 -7.85
CA ARG A 279 10.83 18.50 -7.11
C ARG A 279 10.33 18.72 -5.67
N LYS A 280 9.03 18.96 -5.49
CA LYS A 280 8.41 19.09 -4.18
C LYS A 280 8.62 17.85 -3.32
N ASN A 281 8.42 16.66 -3.89
CA ASN A 281 8.63 15.39 -3.20
C ASN A 281 10.10 15.20 -2.80
N LYS A 282 11.06 15.48 -3.69
CA LYS A 282 12.50 15.41 -3.40
C LYS A 282 12.93 16.39 -2.29
N ILE A 283 12.36 17.61 -2.28
CA ILE A 283 12.62 18.59 -1.22
C ILE A 283 12.08 18.05 0.11
N SER A 284 10.83 17.58 0.13
CA SER A 284 10.20 17.01 1.33
C SER A 284 11.01 15.83 1.88
N GLU A 285 11.45 14.94 1.00
CA GLU A 285 12.28 13.79 1.39
C GLU A 285 13.61 14.23 2.04
N LYS A 286 14.32 15.17 1.42
CA LYS A 286 15.59 15.69 1.95
C LYS A 286 15.41 16.41 3.29
N ILE A 287 14.33 17.17 3.46
CA ILE A 287 14.01 17.83 4.74
C ILE A 287 13.79 16.77 5.83
N ILE A 288 12.98 15.77 5.55
CA ILE A 288 12.72 14.67 6.50
C ILE A 288 14.00 13.93 6.84
N ASP A 289 14.83 13.58 5.88
CA ASP A 289 16.08 12.88 6.11
C ASP A 289 17.02 13.68 7.04
N GLN A 290 17.22 14.97 6.78
CA GLN A 290 18.05 15.82 7.61
C GLN A 290 17.52 15.96 9.06
N LEU A 291 16.20 15.97 9.24
CA LEU A 291 15.59 16.06 10.56
C LEU A 291 15.68 14.73 11.31
N LEU A 292 15.47 13.61 10.62
CA LEU A 292 15.58 12.26 11.21
C LEU A 292 17.01 11.89 11.58
N GLU A 293 18.02 12.34 10.83
CA GLU A 293 19.44 12.17 11.19
C GLU A 293 19.82 12.86 12.50
N LYS A 294 19.11 13.94 12.85
CA LYS A 294 19.36 14.73 14.08
C LYS A 294 18.51 14.32 15.26
N THR A 295 17.61 13.35 15.08
CA THR A 295 16.58 13.03 16.09
C THR A 295 16.48 11.51 16.30
N ASP A 296 16.60 11.08 17.54
CA ASP A 296 16.39 9.68 17.92
C ASP A 296 14.91 9.45 18.31
N ILE A 297 14.13 8.92 17.37
CA ILE A 297 12.72 8.62 17.56
C ILE A 297 12.55 7.10 17.64
N PRO A 298 12.25 6.52 18.81
CA PRO A 298 11.96 5.10 18.93
C PRO A 298 10.61 4.79 18.27
N VAL A 299 10.58 3.72 17.47
CA VAL A 299 9.37 3.31 16.78
C VAL A 299 8.62 2.25 17.57
N PRO A 300 7.31 2.44 17.85
CA PRO A 300 6.47 1.42 18.45
C PRO A 300 6.39 0.16 17.57
N ALA A 301 6.70 -1.01 18.15
CA ALA A 301 6.85 -2.24 17.37
C ALA A 301 5.54 -2.68 16.71
N ARG A 302 4.41 -2.60 17.41
CA ARG A 302 3.10 -2.98 16.85
C ARG A 302 2.63 -2.02 15.76
N LEU A 303 2.95 -0.71 15.92
CA LEU A 303 2.65 0.27 14.86
C LEU A 303 3.44 -0.06 13.60
N LEU A 304 4.73 -0.44 13.75
CA LEU A 304 5.58 -0.87 12.65
C LEU A 304 5.03 -2.14 11.98
N GLU A 305 4.68 -3.16 12.76
CA GLU A 305 4.08 -4.40 12.25
C GLU A 305 2.79 -4.13 11.46
N LYS A 306 1.90 -3.28 11.98
CA LYS A 306 0.66 -2.89 11.31
C LYS A 306 0.94 -2.16 9.99
N ARG A 307 1.91 -1.24 9.98
CA ARG A 307 2.30 -0.50 8.78
C ARG A 307 2.90 -1.42 7.73
N LEU A 308 3.80 -2.32 8.13
CA LEU A 308 4.40 -3.31 7.25
C LEU A 308 3.36 -4.24 6.63
N ALA A 309 2.41 -4.73 7.43
CA ALA A 309 1.33 -5.57 6.92
C ALA A 309 0.49 -4.85 5.86
N ALA A 310 0.17 -3.57 6.08
CA ALA A 310 -0.58 -2.76 5.11
C ALA A 310 0.22 -2.54 3.81
N MET A 311 1.51 -2.18 3.92
CA MET A 311 2.38 -1.98 2.75
C MET A 311 2.60 -3.28 1.96
N ALA A 312 2.80 -4.41 2.64
CA ALA A 312 2.94 -5.71 2.01
C ALA A 312 1.65 -6.12 1.26
N GLN A 313 0.48 -5.88 1.86
CA GLN A 313 -0.81 -6.14 1.22
C GLN A 313 -1.02 -5.27 -0.03
N GLU A 314 -0.63 -4.01 0.03
CA GLU A 314 -0.68 -3.11 -1.13
C GLU A 314 0.27 -3.56 -2.24
N ALA A 315 1.52 -3.89 -1.90
CA ALA A 315 2.50 -4.43 -2.86
C ALA A 315 1.99 -5.70 -3.55
N LYS A 316 1.44 -6.64 -2.79
CA LYS A 316 0.82 -7.86 -3.34
C LYS A 316 -0.34 -7.56 -4.30
N SER A 317 -1.20 -6.60 -3.94
CA SER A 317 -2.33 -6.23 -4.80
C SER A 317 -1.87 -5.67 -6.15
N ARG A 318 -0.76 -4.93 -6.16
CA ARG A 318 -0.13 -4.40 -7.39
C ARG A 318 0.53 -5.50 -8.24
N MET A 319 1.13 -6.51 -7.60
CA MET A 319 1.82 -7.61 -8.29
C MET A 319 0.87 -8.53 -9.07
N LYS A 320 -0.46 -8.37 -8.97
CA LYS A 320 -1.49 -9.24 -9.60
C LYS A 320 -1.13 -10.73 -9.46
N ALA A 321 -0.72 -11.15 -8.28
CA ALA A 321 -0.21 -12.48 -8.02
C ALA A 321 -1.29 -13.54 -8.30
N ASN A 322 -1.18 -14.19 -9.45
CA ASN A 322 -2.02 -15.31 -9.83
C ASN A 322 -1.66 -16.51 -8.94
N ARG A 323 -2.61 -16.94 -8.10
CA ARG A 323 -2.66 -18.24 -7.39
C ARG A 323 -1.30 -18.78 -6.95
N LEU A 324 -0.70 -18.13 -5.98
CA LEU A 324 0.49 -18.64 -5.29
C LEU A 324 0.10 -19.76 -4.33
N SER A 325 1.01 -20.69 -4.09
CA SER A 325 0.87 -21.64 -3.00
C SER A 325 1.06 -20.94 -1.64
N SER A 326 0.51 -21.49 -0.57
CA SER A 326 0.64 -20.90 0.77
C SER A 326 2.10 -20.76 1.26
N GLU A 327 3.01 -21.55 0.73
CA GLU A 327 4.44 -21.46 1.03
C GLU A 327 5.12 -20.33 0.25
N GLU A 328 4.77 -20.15 -1.02
CA GLU A 328 5.24 -19.04 -1.84
C GLU A 328 4.73 -17.71 -1.30
N GLU A 329 3.46 -17.64 -0.86
CA GLU A 329 2.90 -16.45 -0.21
C GLU A 329 3.70 -16.05 1.05
N ARG A 330 4.03 -17.00 1.93
CA ARG A 330 4.82 -16.74 3.14
C ARG A 330 6.24 -16.26 2.82
N ASN A 331 6.86 -16.83 1.80
CA ASN A 331 8.21 -16.42 1.39
C ASN A 331 8.21 -15.01 0.83
N ILE A 332 7.20 -14.65 0.04
CA ILE A 332 7.01 -13.30 -0.48
C ILE A 332 6.73 -12.33 0.66
N ASP A 333 5.91 -12.70 1.64
CA ASP A 333 5.65 -11.85 2.80
C ASP A 333 6.91 -11.52 3.59
N ASN A 334 7.72 -12.54 3.89
CA ASN A 334 8.98 -12.35 4.61
C ASN A 334 9.98 -11.47 3.83
N LEU A 335 10.00 -11.62 2.50
CA LEU A 335 10.88 -10.82 1.64
C LEU A 335 10.40 -9.37 1.61
N LEU A 336 9.11 -9.16 1.35
CA LEU A 336 8.50 -7.83 1.31
C LEU A 336 8.63 -7.11 2.66
N GLN A 337 8.43 -7.80 3.77
CA GLN A 337 8.60 -7.21 5.09
C GLN A 337 10.03 -6.67 5.30
N LYS A 338 11.06 -7.46 4.94
CA LYS A 338 12.45 -7.01 5.07
C LYS A 338 12.80 -5.84 4.16
N GLU A 339 12.27 -5.83 2.93
CA GLU A 339 12.52 -4.76 1.98
C GLU A 339 11.78 -3.46 2.33
N LEU A 340 10.57 -3.58 2.88
CA LEU A 340 9.72 -2.46 3.22
C LEU A 340 9.96 -1.89 4.63
N GLU A 341 10.63 -2.65 5.52
CA GLU A 341 10.86 -2.26 6.92
C GLU A 341 11.55 -0.89 7.06
N PRO A 342 12.65 -0.59 6.35
CA PRO A 342 13.30 0.72 6.46
C PRO A 342 12.38 1.88 6.03
N GLN A 343 11.59 1.65 4.98
CA GLN A 343 10.65 2.65 4.49
C GLN A 343 9.46 2.85 5.45
N ALA A 344 8.95 1.77 6.03
CA ALA A 344 7.88 1.82 7.03
C ALA A 344 8.34 2.56 8.28
N GLU A 345 9.54 2.24 8.78
CA GLU A 345 10.16 2.89 9.94
C GLU A 345 10.36 4.38 9.68
N LYS A 346 10.98 4.76 8.54
CA LYS A 346 11.15 6.16 8.12
C LYS A 346 9.82 6.90 8.07
N GLY A 347 8.78 6.29 7.48
CA GLY A 347 7.45 6.89 7.38
C GLY A 347 6.80 7.14 8.74
N ILE A 348 6.92 6.20 9.69
CA ILE A 348 6.38 6.36 11.05
C ILE A 348 7.12 7.48 11.80
N LYS A 349 8.46 7.49 11.73
CA LYS A 349 9.28 8.54 12.35
C LYS A 349 8.94 9.92 11.78
N ALA A 350 8.79 10.02 10.45
CA ALA A 350 8.40 11.25 9.78
C ALA A 350 7.03 11.76 10.24
N GLY A 351 6.01 10.89 10.29
CA GLY A 351 4.69 11.27 10.79
C GLY A 351 4.71 11.76 12.23
N MET A 352 5.45 11.08 13.13
CA MET A 352 5.62 11.51 14.52
C MET A 352 6.32 12.86 14.61
N LEU A 353 7.37 13.07 13.83
CA LEU A 353 8.12 14.32 13.77
C LEU A 353 7.25 15.47 13.30
N LEU A 354 6.54 15.30 12.17
CA LEU A 354 5.64 16.31 11.61
C LEU A 354 4.50 16.65 12.59
N SER A 355 3.89 15.64 13.20
CA SER A 355 2.86 15.86 14.23
C SER A 355 3.38 16.65 15.43
N ARG A 356 4.63 16.41 15.86
CA ARG A 356 5.25 17.15 16.96
C ARG A 356 5.56 18.60 16.58
N ILE A 357 6.05 18.85 15.35
CA ILE A 357 6.26 20.19 14.81
C ILE A 357 4.93 20.93 14.68
N ALA A 358 3.88 20.27 14.15
CA ALA A 358 2.55 20.86 14.05
C ALA A 358 2.02 21.36 15.40
N LYS A 359 2.23 20.57 16.47
CA LYS A 359 1.85 20.98 17.84
C LYS A 359 2.65 22.18 18.34
N GLU A 360 3.95 22.23 18.06
CA GLU A 360 4.81 23.35 18.45
C GLU A 360 4.42 24.64 17.74
N GLU A 361 4.11 24.55 16.44
CA GLU A 361 3.68 25.65 15.59
C GLU A 361 2.16 25.96 15.70
N GLN A 362 1.42 25.22 16.54
CA GLN A 362 -0.02 25.37 16.76
C GLN A 362 -0.84 25.26 15.45
N LEU A 363 -0.40 24.41 14.54
CA LEU A 363 -1.13 24.16 13.30
C LEU A 363 -2.37 23.30 13.58
N SER A 364 -3.45 23.64 12.90
CA SER A 364 -4.70 22.86 12.94
C SER A 364 -5.29 22.74 11.53
N VAL A 365 -6.14 21.76 11.35
CA VAL A 365 -6.93 21.57 10.14
C VAL A 365 -8.36 22.01 10.43
N GLU A 366 -8.93 22.81 9.54
CA GLU A 366 -10.31 23.26 9.65
C GLU A 366 -11.24 22.30 8.89
N ASP A 367 -12.49 22.18 9.33
CA ASP A 367 -13.51 21.35 8.66
C ASP A 367 -13.66 21.70 7.17
N SER A 368 -13.49 22.98 6.82
CA SER A 368 -13.51 23.47 5.44
C SER A 368 -12.42 22.84 4.56
N GLU A 369 -11.24 22.57 5.10
CA GLU A 369 -10.12 21.97 4.38
C GLU A 369 -10.33 20.48 4.16
N VAL A 370 -10.94 19.81 5.16
CA VAL A 370 -11.39 18.41 5.04
C VAL A 370 -12.44 18.29 3.93
N ASP A 371 -13.42 19.20 3.92
CA ASP A 371 -14.48 19.24 2.89
C ASP A 371 -13.91 19.50 1.49
N GLU A 372 -12.94 20.39 1.35
CA GLU A 372 -12.27 20.64 0.07
C GLU A 372 -11.48 19.41 -0.40
N ARG A 373 -10.82 18.70 0.51
CA ARG A 373 -10.10 17.48 0.16
C ARG A 373 -11.07 16.39 -0.32
N ILE A 374 -12.20 16.22 0.38
CA ILE A 374 -13.26 15.27 -0.01
C ILE A 374 -13.83 15.62 -1.39
N LYS A 375 -14.04 16.91 -1.69
CA LYS A 375 -14.49 17.37 -3.03
C LYS A 375 -13.48 16.99 -4.11
N ARG A 376 -12.19 17.21 -3.89
CA ARG A 376 -11.14 16.81 -4.85
C ARG A 376 -11.13 15.31 -5.08
N ILE A 377 -11.22 14.50 -4.01
CA ILE A 377 -11.29 13.04 -4.13
C ILE A 377 -12.54 12.62 -4.92
N ALA A 378 -13.67 13.29 -4.72
CA ALA A 378 -14.90 13.04 -5.45
C ALA A 378 -14.76 13.34 -6.96
N GLU A 379 -14.11 14.45 -7.32
CA GLU A 379 -13.80 14.82 -8.70
C GLU A 379 -12.85 13.82 -9.35
N ASP A 380 -11.74 13.48 -8.71
CA ASP A 380 -10.73 12.55 -9.22
C ASP A 380 -11.30 11.13 -9.42
N THR A 381 -12.16 10.68 -8.51
CA THR A 381 -12.80 9.37 -8.59
C THR A 381 -14.07 9.35 -9.41
N LYS A 382 -14.53 10.51 -9.91
CA LYS A 382 -15.81 10.70 -10.62
C LYS A 382 -17.02 10.18 -9.82
N ARG A 383 -17.00 10.35 -8.50
CA ARG A 383 -18.08 9.97 -7.57
C ARG A 383 -18.69 11.21 -6.93
N GLY A 384 -19.90 11.08 -6.40
CA GLY A 384 -20.57 12.19 -5.71
C GLY A 384 -19.89 12.51 -4.37
N TYR A 385 -19.84 13.80 -4.00
CA TYR A 385 -19.31 14.27 -2.72
C TYR A 385 -19.92 13.54 -1.51
N ASP A 386 -21.27 13.45 -1.47
CA ASP A 386 -21.98 12.81 -0.35
C ASP A 386 -21.59 11.32 -0.20
N TYR A 387 -21.37 10.63 -1.33
CA TYR A 387 -20.92 9.23 -1.31
C TYR A 387 -19.54 9.08 -0.68
N ILE A 388 -18.59 9.96 -1.05
CA ILE A 388 -17.23 9.92 -0.50
C ILE A 388 -17.25 10.29 0.98
N ARG A 389 -17.99 11.35 1.36
CA ARG A 389 -18.11 11.78 2.75
C ARG A 389 -18.68 10.67 3.64
N ASP A 390 -19.82 10.10 3.24
CA ASP A 390 -20.45 8.96 3.92
C ASP A 390 -19.51 7.75 4.07
N PHE A 391 -18.69 7.51 3.05
CA PHE A 391 -17.71 6.42 3.10
C PHE A 391 -16.65 6.67 4.17
N TYR A 392 -16.09 7.89 4.22
CA TYR A 392 -15.09 8.26 5.22
C TYR A 392 -15.66 8.23 6.65
N GLU A 393 -16.89 8.73 6.85
CA GLU A 393 -17.57 8.70 8.15
C GLU A 393 -17.85 7.26 8.62
N LYS A 394 -18.43 6.41 7.77
CA LYS A 394 -18.78 5.01 8.10
C LYS A 394 -17.57 4.14 8.41
N HIS A 395 -16.43 4.46 7.84
CA HIS A 395 -15.19 3.71 8.05
C HIS A 395 -14.23 4.38 9.05
N ASN A 396 -14.64 5.45 9.72
CA ASN A 396 -13.82 6.24 10.66
C ASN A 396 -12.48 6.67 10.05
N LEU A 397 -12.50 7.17 8.80
CA LEU A 397 -11.31 7.59 8.06
C LEU A 397 -11.08 9.11 8.10
N LEU A 398 -11.98 9.90 8.71
CA LEU A 398 -11.84 11.35 8.79
C LEU A 398 -10.61 11.77 9.59
N ASP A 399 -10.36 11.15 10.74
CA ASP A 399 -9.18 11.43 11.58
C ASP A 399 -7.87 11.17 10.81
N ASN A 400 -7.84 10.13 9.97
CA ASN A 400 -6.69 9.86 9.10
C ASN A 400 -6.51 10.93 8.03
N LEU A 401 -7.62 11.44 7.47
CA LEU A 401 -7.60 12.51 6.48
C LEU A 401 -7.11 13.82 7.09
N GLU A 402 -7.60 14.18 8.28
CA GLU A 402 -7.15 15.34 9.05
C GLU A 402 -5.66 15.26 9.38
N SER A 403 -5.19 14.10 9.83
CA SER A 403 -3.77 13.85 10.13
C SER A 403 -2.91 14.04 8.87
N SER A 404 -3.36 13.51 7.73
CA SER A 404 -2.65 13.68 6.45
C SER A 404 -2.61 15.15 6.01
N LEU A 405 -3.69 15.90 6.18
CA LEU A 405 -3.73 17.33 5.88
C LEU A 405 -2.82 18.14 6.81
N LEU A 406 -2.77 17.77 8.09
CA LEU A 406 -1.87 18.39 9.05
C LEU A 406 -0.40 18.14 8.72
N GLU A 407 -0.06 16.92 8.30
CA GLU A 407 1.28 16.57 7.82
C GLU A 407 1.66 17.38 6.57
N GLU A 408 0.73 17.54 5.60
CA GLU A 408 0.96 18.36 4.41
C GLU A 408 1.19 19.84 4.78
N LYS A 409 0.37 20.41 5.66
CA LYS A 409 0.55 21.81 6.14
C LYS A 409 1.90 22.00 6.84
N THR A 410 2.27 21.04 7.66
CA THR A 410 3.56 21.07 8.37
C THR A 410 4.72 21.00 7.39
N MET A 411 4.62 20.15 6.38
CA MET A 411 5.63 20.06 5.33
C MET A 411 5.71 21.34 4.49
N ASP A 412 4.58 21.95 4.16
CA ASP A 412 4.55 23.22 3.42
C ASP A 412 5.19 24.35 4.24
N LEU A 413 5.00 24.38 5.58
CA LEU A 413 5.69 25.32 6.47
C LEU A 413 7.21 25.07 6.46
N LEU A 414 7.65 23.82 6.58
CA LEU A 414 9.06 23.46 6.55
C LEU A 414 9.74 23.82 5.22
N MET A 415 9.06 23.55 4.10
CA MET A 415 9.56 23.93 2.78
C MET A 415 9.61 25.45 2.60
N GLY A 416 8.63 26.19 3.16
CA GLY A 416 8.63 27.65 3.12
C GLY A 416 9.74 28.30 3.92
N SER A 417 10.24 27.63 4.97
CA SER A 417 11.35 28.08 5.81
C SER A 417 12.73 27.57 5.35
N ALA A 418 12.77 26.61 4.40
CA ALA A 418 14.00 26.02 3.93
C ALA A 418 14.75 26.91 2.94
N GLU A 419 16.08 26.92 3.01
CA GLU A 419 16.96 27.58 2.05
C GLU A 419 17.29 26.61 0.91
N LEU A 420 16.66 26.86 -0.26
CA LEU A 420 16.86 26.03 -1.45
C LEU A 420 18.09 26.49 -2.21
N LYS A 421 19.09 25.61 -2.35
CA LYS A 421 20.32 25.85 -3.12
C LYS A 421 20.25 25.04 -4.41
N GLU A 422 20.17 25.71 -5.56
CA GLU A 422 20.23 25.02 -6.85
C GLU A 422 21.63 24.52 -7.12
N MET A 423 21.73 23.24 -7.47
CA MET A 423 22.97 22.66 -7.94
C MET A 423 23.35 23.24 -9.30
N PRO A 424 24.63 23.51 -9.57
CA PRO A 424 25.07 24.11 -10.82
C PRO A 424 24.82 23.24 -12.06
#